data_27ac9cad9c3edc50947ff909525b507a
#
_entry.id   27ac9cad9c3edc50947ff909525b507a
#
_cell.length_a   1.000
_cell.length_b   1.000
_cell.length_c   1.000
_cell.angle_alpha   90.00
_cell.angle_beta   90.00
_cell.angle_gamma   90.00
#
_symmetry.space_group_name_H-M   'P 1'
#
loop_
_entity.id
_entity.type
_entity.pdbx_description
1 polymer ?
#
loop_
_entity_poly.entity_id
_entity_poly.type
_entity_poly.pdbx_seq_one_letter_code
_entity_poly.pdbx_strand_id
1 'polypeptide(L)'
;FAVGAATDGCLKVRVDDLEPGRTWHYRFVAIDANGDAAGSPAGRTLTAPADGDERDLNLAVLSCQDFNGRWYNSLLPLLDEPLDAIVHLGDFIYETTGDPSFQSGEGRRVAFDDAV
;
A
#
# COMPACT_ATOMS: atom_id res chain seq x y z
N PHE A 1 -17.67 -4.22 9.87
CA PHE A 1 -16.87 -5.40 9.56
C PHE A 1 -16.02 -5.77 10.76
N ALA A 2 -15.87 -7.06 11.05
CA ALA A 2 -14.98 -7.56 12.10
C ALA A 2 -13.78 -8.26 11.45
N VAL A 3 -12.60 -8.02 12.00
CA VAL A 3 -11.37 -8.70 11.65
C VAL A 3 -10.88 -9.54 12.82
N GLY A 4 -10.28 -10.66 12.55
CA GLY A 4 -9.80 -11.57 13.59
C GLY A 4 -8.87 -12.64 13.03
N ALA A 5 -8.47 -13.59 13.88
CA ALA A 5 -7.55 -14.66 13.50
C ALA A 5 -8.02 -15.49 12.28
N ALA A 6 -9.34 -15.66 12.11
CA ALA A 6 -9.88 -16.39 10.96
C ALA A 6 -9.63 -15.70 9.60
N THR A 7 -9.32 -14.42 9.61
CA THR A 7 -9.01 -13.61 8.40
C THR A 7 -7.57 -13.12 8.39
N ASP A 8 -6.74 -13.68 9.26
CA ASP A 8 -5.35 -13.26 9.46
C ASP A 8 -5.24 -11.72 9.69
N GLY A 9 -6.17 -11.16 10.44
CA GLY A 9 -6.26 -9.73 10.67
C GLY A 9 -6.57 -8.90 9.43
N CYS A 10 -6.89 -9.52 8.30
CA CYS A 10 -7.12 -8.84 7.03
C CYS A 10 -8.61 -8.58 6.79
N LEU A 11 -8.88 -7.48 6.09
CA LEU A 11 -10.21 -7.13 5.61
C LEU A 11 -10.17 -6.86 4.12
N LYS A 12 -11.04 -7.54 3.37
CA LYS A 12 -11.30 -7.23 1.96
C LYS A 12 -12.70 -6.63 1.84
N VAL A 13 -12.79 -5.44 1.31
CA VAL A 13 -14.06 -4.75 1.07
C VAL A 13 -14.20 -4.51 -0.41
N ARG A 14 -15.31 -4.97 -0.98
CA ARG A 14 -15.72 -4.60 -2.33
C ARG A 14 -16.65 -3.40 -2.23
N VAL A 15 -16.39 -2.39 -3.04
CA VAL A 15 -17.23 -1.21 -3.18
C VAL A 15 -17.74 -1.18 -4.62
N ASP A 16 -19.04 -1.31 -4.79
CA ASP A 16 -19.70 -1.34 -6.10
C ASP A 16 -20.33 0.02 -6.42
N ASP A 17 -20.86 0.15 -7.63
CA ASP A 17 -21.62 1.32 -8.12
C ASP A 17 -20.81 2.63 -8.15
N LEU A 18 -19.49 2.53 -8.29
CA LEU A 18 -18.63 3.68 -8.47
C LEU A 18 -18.63 4.11 -9.94
N GLU A 19 -18.72 5.42 -10.20
CA GLU A 19 -18.60 5.97 -11.56
C GLU A 19 -17.24 5.62 -12.17
N PRO A 20 -17.17 5.20 -13.45
CA PRO A 20 -15.92 4.90 -14.12
C PRO A 20 -15.07 6.14 -14.35
N GLY A 21 -13.75 5.96 -14.44
CA GLY A 21 -12.80 7.02 -14.72
C GLY A 21 -12.73 8.13 -13.65
N ARG A 22 -13.19 7.87 -12.45
CA ARG A 22 -13.26 8.84 -11.35
C ARG A 22 -12.21 8.59 -10.28
N THR A 23 -11.65 9.67 -9.75
CA THR A 23 -10.82 9.62 -8.55
C THR A 23 -11.70 9.55 -7.31
N TRP A 24 -11.41 8.59 -6.45
CA TRP A 24 -12.07 8.38 -5.17
C TRP A 24 -11.05 8.45 -4.05
N HIS A 25 -11.51 8.92 -2.90
CA HIS A 25 -10.70 8.96 -1.68
C HIS A 25 -11.34 8.07 -0.63
N TYR A 26 -10.52 7.33 0.08
CA TYR A 26 -10.97 6.41 1.13
C TYR A 26 -10.06 6.47 2.34
N ARG A 27 -10.54 6.04 3.46
CA ARG A 27 -9.76 5.74 4.65
C ARG A 27 -10.42 4.62 5.44
N PHE A 28 -9.62 3.91 6.20
CA PHE A 28 -10.11 2.94 7.15
C PHE A 28 -10.21 3.57 8.53
N VAL A 29 -11.21 3.18 9.28
CA VAL A 29 -11.34 3.51 10.70
C VAL A 29 -11.46 2.18 11.44
N ALA A 30 -10.48 1.88 12.28
CA ALA A 30 -10.50 0.74 13.18
C ALA A 30 -11.04 1.18 14.54
N ILE A 31 -11.89 0.35 15.13
CA ILE A 31 -12.42 0.56 16.49
C ILE A 31 -11.99 -0.66 17.29
N ASP A 32 -11.29 -0.45 18.37
CA ASP A 32 -10.85 -1.53 19.26
C ASP A 32 -11.97 -2.02 20.20
N ALA A 33 -11.64 -3.02 21.02
CA ALA A 33 -12.59 -3.59 21.97
C ALA A 33 -13.04 -2.60 23.07
N ASN A 34 -12.29 -1.54 23.31
CA ASN A 34 -12.61 -0.48 24.28
C ASN A 34 -13.48 0.62 23.67
N GLY A 35 -13.65 0.62 22.35
CA GLY A 35 -14.35 1.64 21.60
C GLY A 35 -13.45 2.78 21.10
N ASP A 36 -12.14 2.68 21.28
CA ASP A 36 -11.19 3.66 20.79
C ASP A 36 -11.02 3.55 19.28
N ALA A 37 -11.05 4.68 18.59
CA ALA A 37 -11.00 4.75 17.14
C ALA A 37 -9.64 5.24 16.65
N ALA A 38 -9.08 4.51 15.68
CA ALA A 38 -7.87 4.91 14.95
C ALA A 38 -8.16 4.97 13.43
N GLY A 39 -7.77 6.07 12.79
CA GLY A 39 -7.97 6.28 11.36
C GLY A 39 -6.68 6.10 10.57
N SER A 40 -6.75 5.45 9.40
CA SER A 40 -5.66 5.46 8.45
C SER A 40 -5.50 6.85 7.80
N PRO A 41 -4.34 7.14 7.18
CA PRO A 41 -4.26 8.22 6.20
C PRO A 41 -5.33 8.04 5.10
N ALA A 42 -5.69 9.13 4.43
CA ALA A 42 -6.57 9.04 3.27
C ALA A 42 -5.80 8.42 2.09
N GLY A 43 -6.35 7.37 1.51
CA GLY A 43 -5.90 6.79 0.26
C GLY A 43 -6.62 7.42 -0.93
N ARG A 44 -5.99 7.39 -2.09
CA ARG A 44 -6.58 7.77 -3.38
C ARG A 44 -6.60 6.56 -4.29
N THR A 45 -7.67 6.39 -5.02
CA THR A 45 -7.81 5.38 -6.07
C THR A 45 -8.54 5.95 -7.27
N LEU A 46 -8.37 5.32 -8.41
CA LEU A 46 -9.03 5.65 -9.66
C LEU A 46 -9.81 4.43 -10.14
N THR A 47 -11.07 4.61 -10.50
CA THR A 47 -11.86 3.57 -11.16
C THR A 47 -11.41 3.42 -12.62
N ALA A 48 -11.50 2.19 -13.15
CA ALA A 48 -11.24 1.94 -14.56
C ALA A 48 -12.08 2.87 -15.46
N PRO A 49 -11.59 3.22 -16.64
CA PRO A 49 -12.40 3.93 -17.64
C PRO A 49 -13.65 3.16 -18.00
N ALA A 50 -14.65 3.84 -18.53
CA ALA A 50 -15.82 3.18 -19.11
C ALA A 50 -15.43 2.36 -20.36
N ASP A 51 -16.23 1.36 -20.68
CA ASP A 51 -16.05 0.59 -21.90
C ASP A 51 -16.05 1.52 -23.13
N GLY A 52 -15.02 1.40 -23.96
CA GLY A 52 -14.85 2.24 -25.15
C GLY A 52 -14.25 3.62 -24.90
N ASP A 53 -13.87 3.95 -23.69
CA ASP A 53 -13.10 5.16 -23.38
C ASP A 53 -11.61 4.88 -23.63
N GLU A 54 -11.11 5.37 -24.76
CA GLU A 54 -9.69 5.23 -25.16
C GLU A 54 -8.91 6.44 -24.65
N ARG A 55 -7.98 6.18 -23.71
CA ARG A 55 -7.08 7.19 -23.17
C ARG A 55 -5.72 6.59 -22.84
N ASP A 56 -4.72 7.44 -22.83
CA ASP A 56 -3.39 7.06 -22.35
C ASP A 56 -3.43 6.78 -20.84
N LEU A 57 -2.62 5.81 -20.40
CA LEU A 57 -2.45 5.45 -19.00
C LEU A 57 -1.01 5.72 -18.57
N ASN A 58 -0.87 6.44 -17.46
CA ASN A 58 0.41 6.66 -16.81
C ASN A 58 0.57 5.63 -15.67
N LEU A 59 1.50 4.71 -15.86
CA LEU A 59 1.75 3.63 -14.91
C LEU A 59 3.15 3.74 -14.32
N ALA A 60 3.26 3.63 -12.99
CA ALA A 60 4.53 3.35 -12.36
C ALA A 60 4.68 1.84 -12.15
N VAL A 61 5.83 1.28 -12.53
CA VAL A 61 6.15 -0.13 -12.32
C VAL A 61 7.28 -0.22 -11.31
N LEU A 62 7.03 -0.92 -10.22
CA LEU A 62 7.93 -1.02 -9.06
C LEU A 62 8.22 -2.48 -8.73
N SER A 63 9.35 -2.73 -8.08
CA SER A 63 9.67 -4.00 -7.43
C SER A 63 10.71 -3.80 -6.34
N CYS A 64 10.91 -4.80 -5.48
CA CYS A 64 12.03 -4.87 -4.55
C CYS A 64 12.07 -3.69 -3.57
N GLN A 65 11.05 -3.58 -2.76
CA GLN A 65 10.85 -2.48 -1.82
C GLN A 65 11.41 -2.84 -0.44
N ASP A 66 12.70 -2.54 -0.21
CA ASP A 66 13.38 -2.83 1.05
C ASP A 66 13.21 -1.69 2.06
N PHE A 67 12.33 -1.90 3.04
CA PHE A 67 12.13 -0.95 4.15
C PHE A 67 13.29 -0.96 5.15
N ASN A 68 13.87 -2.12 5.41
CA ASN A 68 14.86 -2.28 6.46
C ASN A 68 16.23 -1.68 6.09
N GLY A 69 16.61 -1.78 4.82
CA GLY A 69 17.93 -1.37 4.35
C GLY A 69 17.97 -0.03 3.61
N ARG A 70 16.82 0.54 3.26
CA ARG A 70 16.77 1.68 2.35
C ARG A 70 15.77 2.75 2.80
N TRP A 71 16.04 3.96 2.33
CA TRP A 71 15.06 5.04 2.33
C TRP A 71 14.30 5.00 1.01
N TYR A 72 12.99 5.17 1.03
CA TYR A 72 12.17 5.16 -0.18
C TYR A 72 12.32 6.42 -1.05
N ASN A 73 13.54 6.95 -1.12
CA ASN A 73 13.83 8.19 -1.87
C ASN A 73 13.47 8.07 -3.36
N SER A 74 13.61 6.88 -3.92
CA SER A 74 13.22 6.60 -5.32
C SER A 74 11.73 6.70 -5.57
N LEU A 75 10.89 6.65 -4.53
CA LEU A 75 9.45 6.79 -4.65
C LEU A 75 8.99 8.25 -4.55
N LEU A 76 9.83 9.15 -4.04
CA LEU A 76 9.46 10.57 -3.87
C LEU A 76 9.06 11.25 -5.18
N PRO A 77 9.75 11.05 -6.31
CA PRO A 77 9.34 11.65 -7.58
C PRO A 77 7.95 11.21 -8.05
N LEU A 78 7.49 10.02 -7.63
CA LEU A 78 6.17 9.52 -8.03
C LEU A 78 5.01 10.28 -7.38
N LEU A 79 5.29 11.05 -6.31
CA LEU A 79 4.26 11.85 -5.63
C LEU A 79 3.76 13.00 -6.51
N ASP A 80 4.63 13.50 -7.40
CA ASP A 80 4.35 14.63 -8.29
C ASP A 80 3.88 14.17 -9.68
N GLU A 81 3.90 12.85 -9.95
CA GLU A 81 3.48 12.30 -11.22
C GLU A 81 1.97 12.04 -11.27
N PRO A 82 1.31 12.36 -12.38
CA PRO A 82 -0.12 12.11 -12.57
C PRO A 82 -0.38 10.63 -12.88
N LEU A 83 -0.09 9.74 -11.92
CA LEU A 83 -0.23 8.31 -12.11
C LEU A 83 -1.70 7.87 -12.05
N ASP A 84 -2.07 7.01 -13.00
CA ASP A 84 -3.35 6.29 -12.99
C ASP A 84 -3.28 5.04 -12.12
N ALA A 85 -2.15 4.31 -12.15
CA ALA A 85 -1.95 3.15 -11.29
C ALA A 85 -0.47 2.87 -11.01
N ILE A 86 -0.24 2.08 -9.96
CA ILE A 86 1.07 1.53 -9.61
C ILE A 86 0.98 0.01 -9.74
N VAL A 87 1.89 -0.59 -10.49
CA VAL A 87 2.05 -2.04 -10.63
C VAL A 87 3.28 -2.45 -9.83
N HIS A 88 3.09 -3.25 -8.79
CA HIS A 88 4.18 -3.78 -7.99
C HIS A 88 4.45 -5.24 -8.37
N LEU A 89 5.65 -5.53 -8.87
CA LEU A 89 6.00 -6.84 -9.44
C LEU A 89 6.48 -7.86 -8.39
N GLY A 90 6.52 -7.48 -7.14
CA GLY A 90 6.92 -8.37 -6.05
C GLY A 90 8.02 -7.79 -5.18
N ASP A 91 8.43 -8.56 -4.17
CA ASP A 91 9.35 -8.14 -3.12
C ASP A 91 8.88 -6.85 -2.43
N PHE A 92 7.60 -6.86 -2.05
CA PHE A 92 6.97 -5.74 -1.35
C PHE A 92 7.47 -5.61 0.09
N ILE A 93 7.80 -6.75 0.72
CA ILE A 93 8.33 -6.85 2.08
C ILE A 93 9.53 -7.77 2.06
N TYR A 94 10.59 -7.39 2.78
CA TYR A 94 11.71 -8.23 3.12
C TYR A 94 11.78 -8.39 4.63
N GLU A 95 11.81 -9.62 5.13
CA GLU A 95 11.96 -9.93 6.56
C GLU A 95 13.39 -9.65 7.03
N THR A 96 14.35 -9.98 6.15
CA THR A 96 15.77 -9.74 6.41
C THR A 96 16.43 -9.14 5.19
N THR A 97 17.38 -8.23 5.41
CA THR A 97 18.29 -7.79 4.36
C THR A 97 19.59 -8.56 4.53
N GLY A 98 19.95 -9.35 3.50
CA GLY A 98 21.06 -10.31 3.58
C GLY A 98 22.45 -9.68 3.66
N ASP A 99 22.62 -8.41 3.34
CA ASP A 99 23.93 -7.72 3.33
C ASP A 99 23.92 -6.50 4.24
N PRO A 100 24.65 -6.57 5.38
CA PRO A 100 24.75 -5.46 6.32
C PRO A 100 25.30 -4.17 5.71
N SER A 101 26.08 -4.25 4.64
CA SER A 101 26.67 -3.07 3.99
C SER A 101 25.62 -2.18 3.31
N PHE A 102 24.44 -2.74 3.05
CA PHE A 102 23.31 -2.03 2.47
C PHE A 102 22.30 -1.51 3.49
N GLN A 103 22.54 -1.79 4.77
CA GLN A 103 21.69 -1.28 5.84
C GLN A 103 22.16 0.08 6.31
N SER A 104 21.27 1.05 6.44
CA SER A 104 21.60 2.27 7.14
C SER A 104 21.86 1.93 8.61
N GLY A 105 22.93 2.47 9.22
CA GLY A 105 23.28 2.26 10.62
C GLY A 105 22.23 2.79 11.61
N GLU A 106 21.16 3.38 11.15
CA GLU A 106 20.13 4.06 11.95
C GLU A 106 18.89 3.21 12.23
N GLY A 107 19.02 1.89 12.29
CA GLY A 107 18.09 1.06 13.03
C GLY A 107 16.62 1.05 12.58
N ARG A 108 16.33 1.24 11.29
CA ARG A 108 14.98 0.97 10.72
C ARG A 108 14.71 -0.54 10.66
N ARG A 109 14.79 -1.20 11.79
CA ARG A 109 14.49 -2.62 11.86
C ARG A 109 13.03 -2.79 12.23
N VAL A 110 12.27 -3.44 11.38
CA VAL A 110 11.00 -4.05 11.77
C VAL A 110 11.38 -5.42 12.32
N ALA A 111 11.22 -5.63 13.62
CA ALA A 111 11.25 -6.97 14.16
C ALA A 111 9.90 -7.62 13.83
N PHE A 112 9.92 -8.63 13.00
CA PHE A 112 8.80 -9.56 12.92
C PHE A 112 8.99 -10.55 14.06
N ASP A 113 8.02 -10.69 14.96
CA ASP A 113 8.02 -11.78 15.91
C ASP A 113 8.02 -13.09 15.12
N ASP A 114 8.95 -14.00 15.47
CA ASP A 114 9.10 -15.34 14.86
C ASP A 114 7.90 -16.27 15.08
N ALA A 115 6.75 -15.71 15.41
CA ALA A 115 5.52 -16.41 15.68
C ALA A 115 4.64 -16.49 14.42
N VAL A 116 5.13 -17.15 13.39
CA VAL A 116 4.29 -17.70 12.32
C VAL A 116 4.58 -19.16 12.16
#